data_1c5547f98a546903eb32d0b8d01bc936
#
_entry.id   1c5547f98a546903eb32d0b8d01bc936
#
_cell.length_a   1.000
_cell.length_b   1.000
_cell.length_c   1.000
_cell.angle_alpha   90.00
_cell.angle_beta   90.00
_cell.angle_gamma   90.00
#
_symmetry.space_group_name_H-M   'P 1'
#
loop_
_entity.id
_entity.type
_entity.pdbx_description
1 polymer ?
#
loop_
_entity_poly.entity_id
_entity_poly.type
_entity_poly.pdbx_seq_one_letter_code
_entity_poly.pdbx_strand_id
1 'polypeptide(L)'
;MHDIRFIRDNPEQFDAALARRGLPAAALQICNLDARRRKLQTELQDKQARRNEASREIGQIKAQGGDASKVMSEVALLKKAVPELEAEEAKIAAEISSQLMGLPNILDERVPNGEDEDENELI
;
A
#
# COMPACT_ATOMS: atom_id res chain seq x y z
N MET A 1 -6.05 -8.04 -14.73
CA MET A 1 -5.98 -7.32 -13.45
C MET A 1 -6.20 -5.82 -13.65
N HIS A 2 -6.89 -5.18 -12.74
CA HIS A 2 -7.14 -3.74 -12.85
C HIS A 2 -5.93 -2.95 -12.36
N ASP A 3 -5.71 -1.81 -13.03
CA ASP A 3 -4.66 -0.88 -12.61
C ASP A 3 -5.25 0.05 -11.55
N ILE A 4 -4.73 -0.02 -10.36
CA ILE A 4 -5.25 0.79 -9.25
C ILE A 4 -5.03 2.28 -9.48
N ARG A 5 -4.01 2.66 -10.24
CA ARG A 5 -3.79 4.06 -10.59
C ARG A 5 -4.89 4.57 -11.51
N PHE A 6 -5.39 3.74 -12.42
CA PHE A 6 -6.51 4.10 -13.25
C PHE A 6 -7.75 4.38 -12.40
N ILE A 7 -8.04 3.49 -11.45
CA ILE A 7 -9.20 3.65 -10.57
C ILE A 7 -9.06 4.92 -9.73
N ARG A 8 -7.87 5.18 -9.20
CA ARG A 8 -7.61 6.36 -8.37
C ARG A 8 -7.76 7.66 -9.15
N ASP A 9 -7.26 7.67 -10.39
CA ASP A 9 -7.27 8.87 -11.21
C ASP A 9 -8.58 9.08 -11.95
N ASN A 10 -9.35 8.01 -12.17
CA ASN A 10 -10.58 8.05 -12.95
C ASN A 10 -11.72 7.30 -12.26
N PRO A 11 -12.04 7.65 -11.00
CA PRO A 11 -13.03 6.87 -10.25
C PRO A 11 -14.43 6.90 -10.87
N GLU A 12 -14.83 8.03 -11.41
CA GLU A 12 -16.15 8.15 -12.02
C GLU A 12 -16.28 7.30 -13.29
N GLN A 13 -15.24 7.27 -14.09
CA GLN A 13 -15.22 6.43 -15.30
C GLN A 13 -15.23 4.96 -14.95
N PHE A 14 -14.51 4.58 -13.91
CA PHE A 14 -14.48 3.20 -13.45
C PHE A 14 -15.87 2.78 -12.96
N ASP A 15 -16.50 3.61 -12.14
CA ASP A 15 -17.84 3.32 -11.60
C ASP A 15 -18.88 3.30 -12.71
N ALA A 16 -18.76 4.18 -13.71
CA ALA A 16 -19.67 4.20 -14.83
C ALA A 16 -19.56 2.90 -15.65
N ALA A 17 -18.34 2.40 -15.82
CA ALA A 17 -18.13 1.14 -16.53
C ALA A 17 -18.73 -0.04 -15.74
N LEU A 18 -18.61 -0.04 -14.42
CA LEU A 18 -19.24 -1.05 -13.59
C LEU A 18 -20.77 -0.99 -13.71
N ALA A 19 -21.33 0.21 -13.70
CA ALA A 19 -22.78 0.40 -13.83
C ALA A 19 -23.29 -0.14 -15.16
N ARG A 20 -22.54 0.03 -16.24
CA ARG A 20 -22.93 -0.51 -17.54
C ARG A 20 -23.01 -2.03 -17.53
N ARG A 21 -22.28 -2.67 -16.63
CA ARG A 21 -22.32 -4.13 -16.46
C ARG A 21 -23.31 -4.56 -15.38
N GLY A 22 -24.07 -3.62 -14.83
CA GLY A 22 -25.02 -3.92 -13.77
C GLY A 22 -24.39 -4.17 -12.41
N LEU A 23 -23.18 -3.68 -12.22
CA LEU A 23 -22.45 -3.87 -10.96
C LEU A 23 -22.45 -2.61 -10.13
N PRO A 24 -22.36 -2.74 -8.79
CA PRO A 24 -22.31 -1.56 -7.91
C PRO A 24 -20.99 -0.82 -8.05
N ALA A 25 -20.99 0.46 -7.68
CA ALA A 25 -19.80 1.27 -7.67
C ALA A 25 -18.77 0.71 -6.67
N ALA A 26 -17.51 0.74 -7.03
CA ALA A 26 -16.44 0.19 -6.21
C ALA A 26 -15.22 1.10 -6.11
N ALA A 27 -15.15 2.17 -6.92
CA ALA A 27 -13.97 3.01 -6.96
C ALA A 27 -13.66 3.66 -5.61
N LEU A 28 -14.66 4.17 -4.91
CA LEU A 28 -14.46 4.82 -3.62
C LEU A 28 -13.86 3.86 -2.60
N GLN A 29 -14.40 2.66 -2.52
CA GLN A 29 -13.93 1.67 -1.57
C GLN A 29 -12.48 1.26 -1.86
N ILE A 30 -12.17 1.01 -3.12
CA ILE A 30 -10.82 0.62 -3.54
C ILE A 30 -9.84 1.77 -3.30
N CYS A 31 -10.24 3.00 -3.61
CA CYS A 31 -9.39 4.16 -3.38
C CYS A 31 -9.14 4.41 -1.90
N ASN A 32 -10.13 4.18 -1.04
CA ASN A 32 -9.97 4.31 0.40
C ASN A 32 -8.98 3.28 0.94
N LEU A 33 -9.06 2.05 0.46
CA LEU A 33 -8.11 1.00 0.85
C LEU A 33 -6.70 1.34 0.38
N ASP A 34 -6.57 1.83 -0.85
CA ASP A 34 -5.28 2.23 -1.39
C ASP A 34 -4.66 3.38 -0.59
N ALA A 35 -5.48 4.36 -0.20
CA ALA A 35 -5.00 5.48 0.62
C ALA A 35 -4.51 5.00 1.98
N ARG A 36 -5.24 4.08 2.61
CA ARG A 36 -4.82 3.48 3.88
C ARG A 36 -3.50 2.72 3.73
N ARG A 37 -3.39 1.96 2.66
CA ARG A 37 -2.17 1.20 2.38
C ARG A 37 -0.97 2.14 2.24
N ARG A 38 -1.11 3.23 1.48
CA ARG A 38 -0.02 4.18 1.28
C ARG A 38 0.37 4.88 2.57
N LYS A 39 -0.63 5.20 3.42
CA LYS A 39 -0.35 5.79 4.72
C LYS A 39 0.43 4.83 5.60
N LEU A 40 0.04 3.54 5.61
CA LEU A 40 0.75 2.53 6.38
C LEU A 40 2.17 2.32 5.85
N GLN A 41 2.37 2.36 4.54
CA GLN A 41 3.70 2.25 3.95
C GLN A 41 4.60 3.41 4.40
N THR A 42 4.06 4.63 4.44
CA THR A 42 4.81 5.79 4.91
C THR A 42 5.19 5.63 6.39
N GLU A 43 4.23 5.25 7.23
CA GLU A 43 4.51 5.02 8.65
C GLU A 43 5.55 3.93 8.84
N LEU A 44 5.46 2.86 8.07
CA LEU A 44 6.41 1.75 8.13
C LEU A 44 7.82 2.21 7.76
N GLN A 45 7.94 2.96 6.66
CA GLN A 45 9.23 3.50 6.22
C GLN A 45 9.83 4.43 7.26
N ASP A 46 9.01 5.31 7.84
CA ASP A 46 9.46 6.24 8.87
C ASP A 46 9.97 5.50 10.10
N LYS A 47 9.26 4.47 10.53
CA LYS A 47 9.66 3.69 11.70
C LYS A 47 10.91 2.85 11.43
N GLN A 48 11.04 2.30 10.23
CA GLN A 48 12.24 1.56 9.85
C GLN A 48 13.46 2.49 9.82
N ALA A 49 13.29 3.68 9.24
CA ALA A 49 14.37 4.66 9.19
C ALA A 49 14.78 5.11 10.60
N ARG A 50 13.79 5.35 11.46
CA ARG A 50 14.05 5.74 12.84
C ARG A 50 14.76 4.62 13.61
N ARG A 51 14.34 3.37 13.40
CA ARG A 51 14.99 2.22 14.02
C ARG A 51 16.47 2.14 13.65
N ASN A 52 16.78 2.32 12.36
CA ASN A 52 18.15 2.27 11.88
C ASN A 52 18.98 3.42 12.45
N GLU A 53 18.40 4.62 12.52
CA GLU A 53 19.06 5.78 13.10
C GLU A 53 19.29 5.58 14.59
N ALA A 54 18.29 5.09 15.31
CA ALA A 54 18.40 4.84 16.74
C ALA A 54 19.47 3.79 17.06
N SER A 55 19.56 2.76 16.21
CA SER A 55 20.62 1.74 16.37
C SER A 55 22.02 2.34 16.25
N ARG A 56 22.19 3.28 15.32
CA ARG A 56 23.46 3.98 15.19
C ARG A 56 23.73 4.90 16.39
N GLU A 57 22.69 5.58 16.91
CA GLU A 57 22.81 6.40 18.09
C GLU A 57 23.25 5.59 19.30
N ILE A 58 22.70 4.40 19.47
CA ILE A 58 23.09 3.51 20.56
C ILE A 58 24.57 3.19 20.47
N GLY A 59 25.05 2.85 19.28
CA GLY A 59 26.47 2.57 19.07
C GLY A 59 27.36 3.75 19.43
N GLN A 60 26.96 4.95 19.02
CA GLN A 60 27.70 6.17 19.32
C GLN A 60 27.71 6.49 20.82
N ILE A 61 26.56 6.38 21.47
CA ILE A 61 26.44 6.67 22.89
C ILE A 61 27.29 5.69 23.69
N LYS A 62 27.25 4.42 23.37
CA LYS A 62 28.06 3.41 24.07
C LYS A 62 29.56 3.62 23.87
N ALA A 63 29.94 4.01 22.65
CA ALA A 63 31.35 4.31 22.36
C ALA A 63 31.86 5.48 23.18
N GLN A 64 30.97 6.41 23.54
CA GLN A 64 31.32 7.56 24.36
C GLN A 64 31.15 7.31 25.88
N GLY A 65 30.74 6.10 26.23
CA GLY A 65 30.50 5.74 27.62
C GLY A 65 29.21 6.30 28.21
N GLY A 66 28.29 6.74 27.36
CA GLY A 66 27.02 7.30 27.79
C GLY A 66 25.95 6.26 28.06
N ASP A 67 24.77 6.74 28.48
CA ASP A 67 23.62 5.89 28.80
C ASP A 67 22.64 5.92 27.61
N ALA A 68 22.49 4.79 26.94
CA ALA A 68 21.62 4.64 25.79
C ALA A 68 20.23 4.11 26.16
N SER A 69 19.87 4.08 27.42
CA SER A 69 18.60 3.46 27.88
C SER A 69 17.37 3.99 27.16
N LYS A 70 17.27 5.30 26.96
CA LYS A 70 16.11 5.90 26.29
C LYS A 70 16.00 5.46 24.85
N VAL A 71 17.13 5.48 24.13
CA VAL A 71 17.15 5.09 22.72
C VAL A 71 16.91 3.60 22.59
N MET A 72 17.44 2.80 23.51
CA MET A 72 17.19 1.35 23.53
C MET A 72 15.72 1.02 23.74
N SER A 73 15.05 1.79 24.62
CA SER A 73 13.61 1.62 24.81
C SER A 73 12.83 1.96 23.55
N GLU A 74 13.24 3.01 22.85
CA GLU A 74 12.62 3.40 21.60
C GLU A 74 12.78 2.29 20.55
N VAL A 75 13.97 1.73 20.44
CA VAL A 75 14.23 0.62 19.50
C VAL A 75 13.37 -0.59 19.82
N ALA A 76 13.18 -0.90 21.11
CA ALA A 76 12.34 -2.01 21.52
C ALA A 76 10.89 -1.80 21.08
N LEU A 77 10.36 -0.57 21.20
CA LEU A 77 9.03 -0.24 20.73
C LEU A 77 8.93 -0.34 19.20
N LEU A 78 9.95 0.13 18.49
CA LEU A 78 9.97 0.07 17.04
C LEU A 78 10.05 -1.36 16.53
N LYS A 79 10.82 -2.22 17.20
CA LYS A 79 10.91 -3.63 16.84
C LYS A 79 9.56 -4.34 16.95
N LYS A 80 8.69 -3.85 17.82
CA LYS A 80 7.35 -4.39 17.96
C LYS A 80 6.40 -3.77 16.94
N ALA A 81 6.50 -2.46 16.71
CA ALA A 81 5.59 -1.72 15.84
C ALA A 81 5.79 -2.07 14.36
N VAL A 82 7.03 -2.26 13.92
CA VAL A 82 7.32 -2.53 12.51
C VAL A 82 6.64 -3.80 12.00
N PRO A 83 6.75 -4.96 12.67
CA PRO A 83 6.05 -6.16 12.20
C PRO A 83 4.53 -6.01 12.22
N GLU A 84 3.98 -5.26 13.17
CA GLU A 84 2.54 -5.03 13.23
C GLU A 84 2.07 -4.21 12.04
N LEU A 85 2.83 -3.17 11.66
CA LEU A 85 2.51 -2.37 10.49
C LEU A 85 2.68 -3.17 9.20
N GLU A 86 3.69 -4.01 9.12
CA GLU A 86 3.89 -4.89 7.97
C GLU A 86 2.71 -5.84 7.79
N ALA A 87 2.21 -6.39 8.89
CA ALA A 87 1.07 -7.29 8.85
C ALA A 87 -0.20 -6.56 8.41
N GLU A 88 -0.42 -5.35 8.91
CA GLU A 88 -1.57 -4.55 8.51
C GLU A 88 -1.50 -4.17 7.04
N GLU A 89 -0.34 -3.75 6.57
CA GLU A 89 -0.16 -3.37 5.18
C GLU A 89 -0.39 -4.56 4.25
N ALA A 90 0.12 -5.72 4.61
CA ALA A 90 -0.10 -6.95 3.85
C ALA A 90 -1.58 -7.33 3.81
N LYS A 91 -2.28 -7.14 4.92
CA LYS A 91 -3.70 -7.46 5.01
C LYS A 91 -4.52 -6.56 4.09
N ILE A 92 -4.23 -5.26 4.08
CA ILE A 92 -4.92 -4.30 3.22
C ILE A 92 -4.59 -4.58 1.75
N ALA A 93 -3.33 -4.88 1.44
CA ALA A 93 -2.93 -5.22 0.09
C ALA A 93 -3.68 -6.47 -0.42
N ALA A 94 -3.84 -7.47 0.43
CA ALA A 94 -4.60 -8.66 0.09
C ALA A 94 -6.08 -8.35 -0.14
N GLU A 95 -6.65 -7.45 0.66
CA GLU A 95 -8.04 -7.05 0.51
C GLU A 95 -8.27 -6.30 -0.82
N ILE A 96 -7.36 -5.38 -1.17
CA ILE A 96 -7.41 -4.69 -2.46
C ILE A 96 -7.33 -5.70 -3.61
N SER A 97 -6.38 -6.62 -3.53
CA SER A 97 -6.20 -7.64 -4.54
C SER A 97 -7.46 -8.50 -4.70
N SER A 98 -8.06 -8.89 -3.58
CA SER A 98 -9.28 -9.68 -3.58
C SER A 98 -10.43 -8.94 -4.27
N GLN A 99 -10.59 -7.65 -3.98
CA GLN A 99 -11.64 -6.86 -4.61
C GLN A 99 -11.39 -6.68 -6.10
N LEU A 100 -10.15 -6.42 -6.50
CA LEU A 100 -9.82 -6.27 -7.91
C LEU A 100 -10.04 -7.56 -8.68
N MET A 101 -9.73 -8.70 -8.08
CA MET A 101 -9.91 -10.00 -8.72
C MET A 101 -11.39 -10.36 -8.90
N GLY A 102 -12.24 -9.82 -8.04
CA GLY A 102 -13.68 -10.06 -8.13
C GLY A 102 -14.38 -9.20 -9.16
N LEU A 103 -13.67 -8.24 -9.77
CA LEU A 103 -14.26 -7.34 -10.76
C LEU A 103 -13.91 -7.78 -12.18
N PRO A 104 -14.81 -7.53 -13.17
CA PRO A 104 -14.45 -7.79 -14.55
C PRO A 104 -13.35 -6.85 -15.02
N ASN A 105 -12.62 -7.27 -16.04
CA ASN A 105 -11.54 -6.45 -16.57
C ASN A 105 -12.10 -5.32 -17.43
N ILE A 106 -12.32 -4.17 -16.82
CA ILE A 106 -12.93 -3.02 -17.47
C ILE A 106 -11.97 -2.31 -18.42
N LEU A 107 -10.68 -2.42 -18.17
CA LEU A 107 -9.69 -1.78 -19.02
C LEU A 107 -9.75 -2.26 -20.46
N ASP A 108 -10.09 -3.53 -20.68
CA ASP A 108 -10.24 -4.06 -22.03
C ASP A 108 -11.36 -3.38 -22.77
N GLU A 109 -12.38 -2.90 -22.09
CA GLU A 109 -13.47 -2.18 -22.73
C GLU A 109 -13.09 -0.75 -23.07
N ARG A 110 -12.18 -0.19 -22.31
CA ARG A 110 -11.79 1.21 -22.49
C ARG A 110 -10.70 1.38 -23.53
N VAL A 111 -9.85 0.39 -23.70
CA VAL A 111 -8.78 0.44 -24.67
C VAL A 111 -9.34 -0.11 -25.99
N PRO A 112 -9.57 0.74 -26.98
CA PRO A 112 -10.33 0.30 -28.16
C PRO A 112 -9.64 -0.78 -28.94
N ASN A 113 -8.46 -0.99 -28.84
CA ASN A 113 -7.77 -1.96 -29.54
C ASN A 113 -6.78 -2.59 -28.78
N GLY A 114 -7.03 -2.90 -28.09
CA GLY A 114 -6.07 -3.51 -27.43
C GLY A 114 -4.66 -3.32 -27.66
N GLU A 115 -4.21 -3.14 -28.00
CA GLU A 115 -3.20 -3.17 -27.67
C GLU A 115 -2.70 -3.54 -26.80
N ASP A 116 -2.76 -4.11 -27.01
CA ASP A 116 -2.38 -4.48 -26.33
C ASP A 116 -2.14 -5.18 -25.75
N GLU A 117 -2.03 -5.87 -25.97
CA GLU A 117 -2.02 -6.47 -25.48
C GLU A 117 -1.33 -6.83 -25.02
N ASP A 118 -0.96 -7.00 -25.27
CA ASP A 118 -0.56 -7.13 -24.79
C ASP A 118 -0.13 -6.97 -24.16
N GLU A 119 -0.06 -6.70 -24.35
CA GLU A 119 -0.13 -6.38 -23.72
C GLU A 119 -0.36 -6.42 -22.94
N ASN A 120 -0.59 -6.91 -23.17
CA ASN A 120 -1.23 -6.95 -22.43
C ASN A 120 -1.16 -7.44 -21.61
N GLU A 121 -0.81 -7.87 -21.55
CA GLU A 121 -1.08 -8.20 -20.76
C GLU A 121 -0.86 -7.88 -19.83
N LEU A 122 -0.52 -7.74 -19.87
CA LEU A 122 -0.64 -7.18 -19.07
C LEU A 122 -0.85 -6.77 -18.34
N ILE A 123 -0.90 -6.60 -18.40
CA ILE A 123 -1.38 -6.18 -17.73
C ILE A 123 -1.85 -6.12 -17.26
#